data_b5b96b9798c2a82aaf29964178470a0d
#
_entry.id   b5b96b9798c2a82aaf29964178470a0d
#
_cell.length_a   1.000
_cell.length_b   1.000
_cell.length_c   1.000
_cell.angle_alpha   90.00
_cell.angle_beta   90.00
_cell.angle_gamma   90.00
#
_symmetry.space_group_name_H-M   'P 1'
#
loop_
_entity.id
_entity.type
_entity.pdbx_description
1 polymer ?
#
loop_
_entity_poly.entity_id
_entity_poly.type
_entity_poly.pdbx_seq_one_letter_code
_entity_poly.pdbx_strand_id
1 'polypeptide(L)'
;ASDVYKRQDSIVWDDKNTLEQEYVAAYMRERIAHFAYNISSKGPYTARAGRLVHLRTDFTFTLTDMHLLGDIIDSLHPTPAVCGIPKDEARRFIMTHESAGRGYYSGFSGPINPDGATRLFVSLRCMSIGERTCRLYAGGGLLRESDEQHEWEETECKMDTMRCVINNG
;
A
#
# COMPACT_ATOMS: atom_id res chain seq x y z
N ALA A 1 5.79 3.60 -3.29
CA ALA A 1 7.21 3.55 -3.64
C ALA A 1 8.04 3.26 -2.39
N SER A 2 8.72 2.16 -2.35
CA SER A 2 9.59 1.81 -1.23
C SER A 2 10.98 1.50 -1.77
N ASP A 3 11.94 2.31 -1.39
CA ASP A 3 13.32 2.10 -1.78
C ASP A 3 14.15 1.54 -0.62
N VAL A 4 15.12 0.72 -0.96
CA VAL A 4 15.81 -0.20 -0.08
C VAL A 4 17.07 0.45 0.49
N TYR A 5 17.29 0.32 1.81
CA TYR A 5 18.59 0.48 2.48
C TYR A 5 19.36 1.81 2.33
N LYS A 6 18.72 2.96 2.16
CA LYS A 6 19.42 4.25 2.12
C LYS A 6 19.29 5.02 3.45
N ARG A 7 20.31 5.83 3.79
CA ARG A 7 20.24 6.77 4.91
C ARG A 7 19.21 7.87 4.56
N GLN A 8 18.34 8.21 5.49
CA GLN A 8 17.20 9.10 5.29
C GLN A 8 17.55 10.48 4.71
N ASP A 9 18.74 10.99 5.01
CA ASP A 9 19.16 12.35 4.68
C ASP A 9 19.75 12.51 3.26
N SER A 10 19.82 11.43 2.46
CA SER A 10 20.45 11.42 1.13
C SER A 10 19.58 10.82 0.02
N ILE A 11 18.27 10.61 0.27
CA ILE A 11 17.40 9.99 -0.72
C ILE A 11 16.85 11.08 -1.64
N VAL A 12 17.23 10.98 -2.91
CA VAL A 12 16.58 11.70 -4.00
C VAL A 12 15.59 10.74 -4.64
N TRP A 13 14.30 11.06 -4.54
CA TRP A 13 13.26 10.31 -5.20
C TRP A 13 13.23 10.62 -6.69
N ASP A 14 13.11 9.61 -7.51
CA ASP A 14 12.93 9.78 -8.95
C ASP A 14 11.51 10.25 -9.30
N ASP A 15 11.34 10.66 -10.53
CA ASP A 15 10.05 11.17 -11.03
C ASP A 15 8.97 10.10 -10.99
N LYS A 16 9.33 8.82 -11.21
CA LYS A 16 8.40 7.67 -11.14
C LYS A 16 7.80 7.54 -9.75
N ASN A 17 8.63 7.46 -8.73
CA ASN A 17 8.18 7.32 -7.35
C ASN A 17 7.31 8.49 -6.90
N THR A 18 7.68 9.70 -7.30
CA THR A 18 6.92 10.92 -7.01
C THR A 18 5.55 10.89 -7.68
N LEU A 19 5.50 10.53 -8.96
CA LEU A 19 4.27 10.45 -9.75
C LEU A 19 3.32 9.37 -9.23
N GLU A 20 3.83 8.18 -8.89
CA GLU A 20 3.03 7.12 -8.26
C GLU A 20 2.38 7.62 -6.96
N GLN A 21 3.14 8.32 -6.13
CA GLN A 21 2.62 8.85 -4.87
C GLN A 21 1.56 9.95 -5.11
N GLU A 22 1.73 10.79 -6.12
CA GLU A 22 0.76 11.82 -6.49
C GLU A 22 -0.57 11.20 -6.96
N TYR A 23 -0.52 10.17 -7.79
CA TYR A 23 -1.73 9.44 -8.21
C TYR A 23 -2.49 8.84 -7.04
N VAL A 24 -1.78 8.20 -6.13
CA VAL A 24 -2.39 7.63 -4.91
C VAL A 24 -3.00 8.74 -4.04
N ALA A 25 -2.28 9.84 -3.83
CA ALA A 25 -2.75 10.95 -3.01
C ALA A 25 -3.97 11.65 -3.62
N ALA A 26 -3.99 11.85 -4.93
CA ALA A 26 -5.14 12.43 -5.64
C ALA A 26 -6.38 11.53 -5.51
N TYR A 27 -6.24 10.24 -5.75
CA TYR A 27 -7.31 9.26 -5.58
C TYR A 27 -7.86 9.27 -4.15
N MET A 28 -6.97 9.21 -3.15
CA MET A 28 -7.39 9.21 -1.74
C MET A 28 -8.17 10.48 -1.39
N ARG A 29 -7.70 11.64 -1.81
CA ARG A 29 -8.37 12.94 -1.59
C ARG A 29 -9.76 12.95 -2.20
N GLU A 30 -9.90 12.51 -3.44
CA GLU A 30 -11.18 12.43 -4.14
C GLU A 30 -12.18 11.56 -3.36
N ARG A 31 -11.77 10.36 -2.99
CA ARG A 31 -12.65 9.41 -2.27
C ARG A 31 -13.03 9.92 -0.87
N ILE A 32 -12.10 10.47 -0.12
CA ILE A 32 -12.35 11.03 1.21
C ILE A 32 -13.38 12.17 1.12
N ALA A 33 -13.34 13.02 0.08
CA ALA A 33 -14.21 14.16 -0.08
C ALA A 33 -15.71 13.80 -0.17
N HIS A 34 -16.05 12.57 -0.51
CA HIS A 34 -17.44 12.10 -0.53
C HIS A 34 -18.01 11.82 0.86
N PHE A 35 -17.16 11.61 1.86
CA PHE A 35 -17.56 11.17 3.21
C PHE A 35 -17.15 12.13 4.33
N ALA A 36 -16.34 13.13 4.01
CA ALA A 36 -15.66 13.91 5.03
C ALA A 36 -15.50 15.38 4.65
N TYR A 37 -15.29 16.21 5.67
CA TYR A 37 -14.99 17.64 5.56
C TYR A 37 -13.73 17.98 6.36
N ASN A 38 -13.26 19.23 6.31
CA ASN A 38 -12.00 19.69 6.91
C ASN A 38 -10.79 18.82 6.48
N ILE A 39 -10.74 18.46 5.20
CA ILE A 39 -9.70 17.62 4.65
C ILE A 39 -8.41 18.42 4.52
N SER A 40 -7.37 17.98 5.20
CA SER A 40 -6.02 18.50 5.07
C SER A 40 -5.05 17.37 4.72
N SER A 41 -3.94 17.70 4.09
CA SER A 41 -2.89 16.72 3.79
C SER A 41 -1.52 17.30 4.11
N LYS A 42 -0.61 16.40 4.55
CA LYS A 42 0.79 16.69 4.79
C LYS A 42 1.64 15.70 4.01
N GLY A 43 2.50 16.19 3.16
CA GLY A 43 3.37 15.39 2.30
C GLY A 43 3.24 15.77 0.82
N PRO A 44 3.93 15.02 -0.09
CA PRO A 44 4.73 13.83 0.25
C PRO A 44 6.00 14.16 1.03
N TYR A 45 6.41 13.25 1.90
CA TYR A 45 7.68 13.31 2.61
C TYR A 45 8.28 11.90 2.78
N THR A 46 9.60 11.84 2.97
CA THR A 46 10.28 10.57 3.22
C THR A 46 9.96 10.06 4.62
N ALA A 47 9.40 8.85 4.72
CA ALA A 47 9.13 8.17 5.97
C ALA A 47 9.87 6.84 6.04
N ARG A 48 10.15 6.38 7.25
CA ARG A 48 10.82 5.11 7.51
C ARG A 48 9.84 4.08 8.08
N ALA A 49 9.92 2.86 7.57
CA ALA A 49 9.22 1.71 8.10
C ALA A 49 10.23 0.57 8.30
N GLY A 50 10.74 0.42 9.52
CA GLY A 50 11.85 -0.50 9.81
C GLY A 50 13.11 -0.09 9.06
N ARG A 51 13.62 -0.97 8.20
CA ARG A 51 14.81 -0.75 7.36
C ARG A 51 14.50 -0.09 6.01
N LEU A 52 13.23 0.03 5.68
CA LEU A 52 12.76 0.60 4.41
C LEU A 52 12.43 2.08 4.56
N VAL A 53 12.57 2.81 3.47
CA VAL A 53 12.10 4.18 3.32
C VAL A 53 11.08 4.25 2.20
N HIS A 54 10.12 5.14 2.33
CA HIS A 54 9.04 5.32 1.36
C HIS A 54 8.54 6.77 1.37
N LEU A 55 7.93 7.19 0.28
CA LEU A 55 7.16 8.42 0.25
C LEU A 55 5.84 8.23 1.00
N ARG A 56 5.47 9.23 1.79
CA ARG A 56 4.27 9.21 2.61
C ARG A 56 3.50 10.52 2.50
N THR A 57 2.18 10.41 2.37
CA THR A 57 1.25 11.52 2.51
C THR A 57 0.21 11.17 3.58
N ASP A 58 0.08 12.01 4.58
CA ASP A 58 -0.95 11.89 5.63
C ASP A 58 -2.17 12.72 5.26
N PHE A 59 -3.36 12.18 5.47
CA PHE A 59 -4.62 12.88 5.38
C PHE A 59 -5.27 12.95 6.74
N THR A 60 -5.76 14.13 7.10
CA THR A 60 -6.57 14.38 8.28
C THR A 60 -7.91 14.95 7.85
N PHE A 61 -8.99 14.41 8.36
CA PHE A 61 -10.34 14.82 8.00
C PHE A 61 -11.33 14.48 9.11
N THR A 62 -12.52 15.05 9.03
CA THR A 62 -13.64 14.74 9.92
C THR A 62 -14.72 14.04 9.11
N LEU A 63 -15.16 12.86 9.54
CA LEU A 63 -16.29 12.17 8.91
C LEU A 63 -17.59 12.98 9.10
N THR A 64 -18.41 13.01 8.08
CA THR A 64 -19.76 13.63 8.16
C THR A 64 -20.67 12.87 9.11
N ASP A 65 -20.51 11.54 9.19
CA ASP A 65 -21.21 10.65 10.08
C ASP A 65 -20.32 9.43 10.39
N MET A 66 -20.23 9.02 11.66
CA MET A 66 -19.47 7.85 12.08
C MET A 66 -20.05 6.51 11.55
N HIS A 67 -21.33 6.47 11.21
CA HIS A 67 -21.94 5.32 10.56
C HIS A 67 -21.35 5.04 9.17
N LEU A 68 -20.75 6.04 8.52
CA LEU A 68 -20.08 5.91 7.22
C LEU A 68 -18.67 5.31 7.30
N LEU A 69 -18.21 4.91 8.48
CA LEU A 69 -16.86 4.34 8.62
C LEU A 69 -16.65 3.11 7.71
N GLY A 70 -17.64 2.24 7.58
CA GLY A 70 -17.58 1.09 6.67
C GLY A 70 -17.53 1.53 5.20
N ASP A 71 -18.37 2.48 4.82
CA ASP A 71 -18.46 2.95 3.43
C ASP A 71 -17.19 3.64 2.96
N ILE A 72 -16.57 4.48 3.81
CA ILE A 72 -15.30 5.10 3.47
C ILE A 72 -14.17 4.06 3.34
N ILE A 73 -14.12 3.05 4.21
CA ILE A 73 -13.13 1.97 4.11
C ILE A 73 -13.31 1.22 2.79
N ASP A 74 -14.54 0.85 2.42
CA ASP A 74 -14.84 0.16 1.15
C ASP A 74 -14.51 1.03 -0.07
N SER A 75 -14.79 2.31 -0.01
CA SER A 75 -14.44 3.26 -1.06
C SER A 75 -12.93 3.40 -1.27
N LEU A 76 -12.17 3.43 -0.18
CA LEU A 76 -10.72 3.57 -0.22
C LEU A 76 -10.01 2.26 -0.60
N HIS A 77 -10.58 1.11 -0.23
CA HIS A 77 -9.95 -0.19 -0.46
C HIS A 77 -10.50 -0.90 -1.72
N PRO A 78 -9.65 -1.59 -2.50
CA PRO A 78 -8.18 -1.52 -2.49
C PRO A 78 -7.69 -0.16 -2.98
N THR A 79 -6.62 0.35 -2.37
CA THR A 79 -5.99 1.59 -2.82
C THR A 79 -5.27 1.39 -4.15
N PRO A 80 -5.00 2.45 -4.93
CA PRO A 80 -4.22 2.35 -6.16
C PRO A 80 -2.84 1.72 -5.96
N ALA A 81 -2.23 1.91 -4.80
CA ALA A 81 -0.92 1.33 -4.46
C ALA A 81 -0.89 -0.21 -4.45
N VAL A 82 -2.04 -0.87 -4.35
CA VAL A 82 -2.16 -2.34 -4.33
C VAL A 82 -3.06 -2.90 -5.43
N CYS A 83 -3.78 -2.03 -6.14
CA CYS A 83 -4.69 -2.43 -7.20
C CYS A 83 -4.31 -1.79 -8.53
N GLY A 84 -4.17 -0.47 -8.57
CA GLY A 84 -3.95 0.31 -9.79
C GLY A 84 -5.08 1.28 -10.10
N ILE A 85 -4.89 2.06 -11.15
CA ILE A 85 -5.83 3.06 -11.66
C ILE A 85 -6.02 2.84 -13.17
N PRO A 86 -7.26 2.84 -13.70
CA PRO A 86 -8.54 2.92 -12.99
C PRO A 86 -8.85 1.66 -12.17
N LYS A 87 -9.49 1.82 -11.01
CA LYS A 87 -9.65 0.76 -9.99
C LYS A 87 -10.32 -0.51 -10.56
N ASP A 88 -11.43 -0.37 -11.25
CA ASP A 88 -12.24 -1.51 -11.71
C ASP A 88 -11.55 -2.30 -12.84
N GLU A 89 -10.89 -1.61 -13.77
CA GLU A 89 -10.11 -2.21 -14.83
C GLU A 89 -8.90 -2.95 -14.27
N ALA A 90 -8.14 -2.30 -13.38
CA ALA A 90 -7.00 -2.89 -12.75
C ALA A 90 -7.38 -4.11 -11.90
N ARG A 91 -8.48 -4.04 -11.14
CA ARG A 91 -9.01 -5.17 -10.39
C ARG A 91 -9.39 -6.35 -11.28
N ARG A 92 -10.09 -6.09 -12.39
CA ARG A 92 -10.44 -7.15 -13.36
C ARG A 92 -9.20 -7.79 -13.96
N PHE A 93 -8.21 -6.98 -14.32
CA PHE A 93 -6.94 -7.46 -14.85
C PHE A 93 -6.23 -8.39 -13.85
N ILE A 94 -6.08 -7.95 -12.61
CA ILE A 94 -5.46 -8.74 -11.53
C ILE A 94 -6.18 -10.08 -11.35
N MET A 95 -7.51 -10.06 -11.24
CA MET A 95 -8.30 -11.27 -11.02
C MET A 95 -8.23 -12.26 -12.20
N THR A 96 -7.94 -11.77 -13.40
CA THR A 96 -7.86 -12.60 -14.60
C THR A 96 -6.47 -13.18 -14.84
N HIS A 97 -5.42 -12.44 -14.46
CA HIS A 97 -4.04 -12.75 -14.84
C HIS A 97 -3.18 -13.30 -13.68
N GLU A 98 -3.50 -12.99 -12.44
CA GLU A 98 -2.78 -13.60 -11.32
C GLU A 98 -3.25 -15.04 -11.12
N SER A 99 -2.33 -15.98 -11.31
CA SER A 99 -2.60 -17.42 -11.19
C SER A 99 -2.82 -17.89 -9.75
N ALA A 100 -2.30 -17.14 -8.76
CA ALA A 100 -2.42 -17.45 -7.34
C ALA A 100 -3.31 -16.41 -6.67
N GLY A 101 -4.31 -16.88 -5.94
CA GLY A 101 -5.16 -15.98 -5.12
C GLY A 101 -4.31 -15.22 -4.08
N ARG A 102 -4.61 -13.95 -3.90
CA ARG A 102 -3.91 -13.06 -2.96
C ARG A 102 -4.15 -13.39 -1.50
N GLY A 103 -5.23 -14.12 -1.16
CA GLY A 103 -5.60 -14.40 0.22
C GLY A 103 -5.75 -13.10 1.03
N TYR A 104 -4.96 -12.97 2.08
CA TYR A 104 -4.91 -11.75 2.90
C TYR A 104 -3.98 -10.67 2.35
N TYR A 105 -3.14 -10.98 1.34
CA TYR A 105 -2.27 -9.98 0.72
C TYR A 105 -3.09 -8.89 0.04
N SER A 106 -2.68 -7.65 0.20
CA SER A 106 -3.38 -6.43 -0.21
C SER A 106 -4.77 -6.21 0.39
N GLY A 107 -5.21 -7.05 1.33
CA GLY A 107 -6.34 -6.77 2.19
C GLY A 107 -6.00 -5.75 3.28
N PHE A 108 -6.85 -5.63 4.27
CA PHE A 108 -6.54 -4.82 5.46
C PHE A 108 -6.92 -5.57 6.72
N SER A 109 -6.24 -5.25 7.82
CA SER A 109 -6.51 -5.83 9.13
C SER A 109 -6.16 -4.84 10.25
N GLY A 110 -6.76 -5.03 11.41
CA GLY A 110 -6.45 -4.24 12.59
C GLY A 110 -7.62 -4.17 13.57
N PRO A 111 -7.37 -3.64 14.77
CA PRO A 111 -8.41 -3.53 15.79
C PRO A 111 -9.44 -2.46 15.41
N ILE A 112 -10.70 -2.82 15.52
CA ILE A 112 -11.83 -1.89 15.46
C ILE A 112 -12.35 -1.73 16.89
N ASN A 113 -12.33 -0.50 17.38
CA ASN A 113 -12.85 -0.15 18.67
C ASN A 113 -13.92 0.95 18.51
N PRO A 114 -15.21 0.62 18.65
CA PRO A 114 -16.28 1.59 18.48
C PRO A 114 -16.26 2.72 19.50
N ASP A 115 -15.72 2.46 20.70
CA ASP A 115 -15.63 3.44 21.79
C ASP A 115 -14.24 4.12 21.89
N GLY A 116 -13.38 3.91 20.91
CA GLY A 116 -12.01 4.39 20.94
C GLY A 116 -11.35 4.45 19.57
N ALA A 117 -10.01 4.32 19.54
CA ALA A 117 -9.26 4.41 18.31
C ALA A 117 -9.31 3.12 17.48
N THR A 118 -9.87 3.19 16.29
CA THR A 118 -9.74 2.15 15.25
C THR A 118 -8.44 2.33 14.48
N ARG A 119 -7.73 1.23 14.24
CA ARG A 119 -6.46 1.22 13.51
C ARG A 119 -6.45 0.10 12.48
N LEU A 120 -6.53 0.45 11.20
CA LEU A 120 -6.50 -0.50 10.09
C LEU A 120 -5.24 -0.30 9.26
N PHE A 121 -4.63 -1.41 8.87
CA PHE A 121 -3.40 -1.45 8.10
C PHE A 121 -3.60 -2.30 6.86
N VAL A 122 -3.11 -1.84 5.71
CA VAL A 122 -3.08 -2.66 4.50
C VAL A 122 -2.06 -3.79 4.70
N SER A 123 -2.49 -5.02 4.40
CA SER A 123 -1.67 -6.22 4.56
C SER A 123 -0.65 -6.35 3.43
N LEU A 124 0.50 -5.71 3.63
CA LEU A 124 1.67 -5.79 2.75
C LEU A 124 2.80 -6.54 3.47
N ARG A 125 3.81 -6.97 2.69
CA ARG A 125 4.98 -7.68 3.26
C ARG A 125 4.55 -8.80 4.19
N CYS A 126 3.71 -9.69 3.68
CA CYS A 126 3.16 -10.80 4.43
C CYS A 126 3.54 -12.14 3.80
N MET A 127 3.35 -13.20 4.58
CA MET A 127 3.50 -14.57 4.12
C MET A 127 2.36 -15.42 4.65
N SER A 128 2.03 -16.48 3.91
CA SER A 128 1.23 -17.57 4.44
C SER A 128 2.13 -18.74 4.82
N ILE A 129 1.86 -19.33 5.97
CA ILE A 129 2.64 -20.45 6.53
C ILE A 129 1.76 -21.69 6.43
N GLY A 130 2.20 -22.66 5.65
CA GLY A 130 1.61 -24.00 5.57
C GLY A 130 2.44 -25.00 6.35
N GLU A 131 2.08 -26.27 6.29
CA GLU A 131 2.76 -27.34 7.04
C GLU A 131 4.24 -27.51 6.65
N ARG A 132 4.57 -27.31 5.39
CA ARG A 132 5.92 -27.55 4.83
C ARG A 132 6.43 -26.39 3.95
N THR A 133 5.63 -25.38 3.74
CA THR A 133 5.95 -24.30 2.80
C THR A 133 5.53 -22.96 3.36
N CYS A 134 6.31 -21.94 3.04
CA CYS A 134 5.91 -20.54 3.23
C CYS A 134 5.74 -19.91 1.86
N ARG A 135 4.63 -19.19 1.67
CA ARG A 135 4.39 -18.37 0.47
C ARG A 135 4.53 -16.91 0.85
N LEU A 136 5.48 -16.24 0.25
CA LEU A 136 5.72 -14.81 0.43
C LEU A 136 4.94 -14.04 -0.63
N TYR A 137 4.50 -12.84 -0.26
CA TYR A 137 3.75 -11.95 -1.14
C TYR A 137 4.45 -10.61 -1.24
N ALA A 138 4.66 -10.16 -2.45
CA ALA A 138 5.13 -8.82 -2.78
C ALA A 138 4.52 -8.37 -4.10
N GLY A 139 4.56 -7.07 -4.38
CA GLY A 139 4.13 -6.49 -5.63
C GLY A 139 4.67 -5.08 -5.79
N GLY A 140 4.71 -4.60 -7.02
CA GLY A 140 5.09 -3.26 -7.42
C GLY A 140 3.98 -2.56 -8.21
N GLY A 141 4.03 -1.24 -8.27
CA GLY A 141 3.21 -0.45 -9.17
C GLY A 141 3.86 -0.43 -10.55
N LEU A 142 3.09 -0.80 -11.59
CA LEU A 142 3.56 -0.74 -12.97
C LEU A 142 3.08 0.54 -13.63
N LEU A 143 3.99 1.29 -14.21
CA LEU A 143 3.72 2.39 -15.11
C LEU A 143 4.09 1.96 -16.55
N ARG A 144 3.71 2.79 -17.51
CA ARG A 144 4.00 2.53 -18.93
C ARG A 144 5.49 2.39 -19.23
N GLU A 145 6.30 3.13 -18.48
CA GLU A 145 7.75 3.21 -18.62
C GLU A 145 8.49 2.23 -17.70
N SER A 146 7.76 1.36 -16.97
CA SER A 146 8.37 0.36 -16.09
C SER A 146 9.21 -0.63 -16.88
N ASP A 147 10.40 -0.93 -16.35
CA ASP A 147 11.28 -1.99 -16.85
C ASP A 147 11.00 -3.29 -16.09
N GLU A 148 10.75 -4.39 -16.81
CA GLU A 148 10.35 -5.66 -16.24
C GLU A 148 11.38 -6.20 -15.24
N GLN A 149 12.66 -6.16 -15.59
CA GLN A 149 13.73 -6.68 -14.76
C GLN A 149 13.86 -5.89 -13.46
N HIS A 150 13.80 -4.56 -13.56
CA HIS A 150 13.86 -3.68 -12.39
C HIS A 150 12.67 -3.86 -11.45
N GLU A 151 11.45 -4.00 -11.99
CA GLU A 151 10.25 -4.27 -11.18
C GLU A 151 10.32 -5.63 -10.49
N TRP A 152 10.85 -6.64 -11.17
CA TRP A 152 11.08 -7.95 -10.57
C TRP A 152 12.07 -7.88 -9.40
N GLU A 153 13.21 -7.25 -9.60
CA GLU A 153 14.22 -7.05 -8.54
C GLU A 153 13.66 -6.30 -7.34
N GLU A 154 12.82 -5.28 -7.59
CA GLU A 154 12.13 -4.56 -6.52
C GLU A 154 11.21 -5.47 -5.71
N THR A 155 10.45 -6.36 -6.36
CA THR A 155 9.60 -7.32 -5.64
C THR A 155 10.41 -8.33 -4.84
N GLU A 156 11.52 -8.81 -5.35
CA GLU A 156 12.45 -9.70 -4.63
C GLU A 156 12.99 -9.03 -3.37
N CYS A 157 13.46 -7.79 -3.48
CA CYS A 157 13.89 -7.00 -2.33
C CYS A 157 12.78 -6.79 -1.29
N LYS A 158 11.55 -6.58 -1.74
CA LYS A 158 10.39 -6.45 -0.85
C LYS A 158 10.11 -7.73 -0.06
N MET A 159 10.34 -8.90 -0.64
CA MET A 159 10.18 -10.19 0.02
C MET A 159 11.26 -10.46 1.09
N ASP A 160 12.42 -9.84 1.01
CA ASP A 160 13.50 -10.02 2.00
C ASP A 160 13.06 -9.60 3.41
N THR A 161 12.10 -8.71 3.53
CA THR A 161 11.50 -8.36 4.83
C THR A 161 10.95 -9.59 5.56
N MET A 162 10.32 -10.51 4.82
CA MET A 162 9.79 -11.76 5.39
C MET A 162 10.82 -12.86 5.42
N ARG A 163 11.73 -12.95 4.43
CA ARG A 163 12.82 -13.93 4.43
C ARG A 163 13.72 -13.80 5.66
N CYS A 164 14.00 -12.55 6.08
CA CYS A 164 14.76 -12.30 7.31
C CYS A 164 14.10 -12.90 8.56
N VAL A 165 12.78 -12.91 8.64
CA VAL A 165 12.05 -13.49 9.77
C VAL A 165 12.18 -15.01 9.79
N ILE A 166 12.11 -15.65 8.61
CA ILE A 166 12.24 -17.12 8.48
C ILE A 166 13.66 -17.58 8.81
N ASN A 167 14.67 -16.84 8.37
CA ASN A 167 16.07 -17.23 8.50
C ASN A 167 16.67 -16.96 9.90
N ASN A 168 16.05 -16.13 10.70
CA ASN A 168 16.50 -15.75 12.05
C ASN A 168 15.70 -16.42 13.17
N GLY A 169 14.76 -17.29 12.84
CA GLY A 169 13.98 -18.13 13.75
C GLY A 169 14.46 -19.56 13.69
#